data_654bb9d4358a72d8b349625d3f09ca94
#
_entry.id   654bb9d4358a72d8b349625d3f09ca94
#
_cell.length_a   1.000
_cell.length_b   1.000
_cell.length_c   1.000
_cell.angle_alpha   90.00
_cell.angle_beta   90.00
_cell.angle_gamma   90.00
#
_symmetry.space_group_name_H-M   'P 1'
#
loop_
_entity.id
_entity.type
_entity.pdbx_description
1 polymer ?
#
loop_
_entity_poly.entity_id
_entity_poly.type
_entity_poly.pdbx_seq_one_letter_code
_entity_poly.pdbx_strand_id
1 'polypeptide(L)'
;DLKQITELNKQWSEVENTYTTVANGKTSLDAFVSGMDQALSTYSITDTYKKNYETLKKDAEKAQKDCDYEKVSDFQKQLDALATNLKADNMKEIQNLKNDISSTDLDKDYVSSDDQKKLDAYSKKVDQYTKEEDYAQAINTLNSWKKEVASIKKSIEQQKAEEQARAESEAAAKRAAESRAAESRAAESRAAESKAAETKKNQTSETKNNSNSNNNNSSSNGSSSGYVLPNSSSSYLSASDVKNLSSYQLMIARNEIYARHGRKFNDSELQAYFNSKSWYKGTVNPEDFSTSVFNDYEIQNIELIQSYE
;
A
#
# COMPACT_ATOMS: atom_id res chain seq x y z
N ASP A 1 -35.53 -54.00 67.80
CA ASP A 1 -36.73 -54.44 67.12
C ASP A 1 -36.46 -54.42 65.62
N LEU A 2 -36.85 -55.44 64.88
CA LEU A 2 -36.61 -55.59 63.45
C LEU A 2 -37.17 -54.43 62.64
N LYS A 3 -38.31 -53.89 63.05
CA LYS A 3 -38.91 -52.71 62.42
C LYS A 3 -38.04 -51.44 62.54
N GLN A 4 -37.41 -51.27 63.69
CA GLN A 4 -36.48 -50.13 63.91
C GLN A 4 -35.24 -50.29 63.06
N ILE A 5 -34.70 -51.44 62.89
CA ILE A 5 -33.54 -51.74 62.00
C ILE A 5 -33.93 -51.47 60.56
N THR A 6 -35.12 -51.90 60.11
CA THR A 6 -35.60 -51.64 58.77
C THR A 6 -35.76 -50.08 58.48
N GLU A 7 -36.31 -49.36 59.44
CA GLU A 7 -36.49 -47.93 59.34
C GLU A 7 -35.13 -47.22 59.35
N LEU A 8 -34.19 -47.62 60.17
CA LEU A 8 -32.81 -47.06 60.16
C LEU A 8 -32.10 -47.33 58.85
N ASN A 9 -32.22 -48.53 58.29
CA ASN A 9 -31.61 -48.84 56.98
C ASN A 9 -32.23 -47.97 55.84
N LYS A 10 -33.54 -47.78 55.89
CA LYS A 10 -34.18 -46.84 54.93
C LYS A 10 -33.67 -45.45 55.07
N GLN A 11 -33.62 -44.91 56.27
CA GLN A 11 -33.06 -43.55 56.53
C GLN A 11 -31.61 -43.43 56.10
N TRP A 12 -30.80 -44.46 56.36
CA TRP A 12 -29.42 -44.55 55.90
C TRP A 12 -29.29 -44.49 54.36
N SER A 13 -30.13 -45.27 53.67
CA SER A 13 -30.14 -45.23 52.17
C SER A 13 -30.58 -43.86 51.65
N GLU A 14 -31.49 -43.18 52.29
CA GLU A 14 -31.92 -41.80 51.95
C GLU A 14 -30.75 -40.83 52.13
N VAL A 15 -30.01 -40.91 53.25
CA VAL A 15 -28.82 -40.09 53.50
C VAL A 15 -27.71 -40.37 52.48
N GLU A 16 -27.43 -41.62 52.17
CA GLU A 16 -26.43 -42.02 51.18
C GLU A 16 -26.76 -41.55 49.79
N ASN A 17 -28.04 -41.63 49.36
CA ASN A 17 -28.51 -41.10 48.11
C ASN A 17 -28.38 -39.56 48.05
N THR A 18 -28.77 -38.89 49.14
CA THR A 18 -28.61 -37.40 49.25
C THR A 18 -27.15 -37.00 49.17
N TYR A 19 -26.27 -37.67 49.92
CA TYR A 19 -24.82 -37.39 49.87
C TYR A 19 -24.25 -37.59 48.47
N THR A 20 -24.61 -38.70 47.80
CA THR A 20 -24.16 -39.01 46.44
C THR A 20 -24.64 -37.93 45.46
N THR A 21 -25.89 -37.49 45.58
CA THR A 21 -26.46 -36.44 44.73
C THR A 21 -25.70 -35.11 44.90
N VAL A 22 -25.46 -34.70 46.15
CA VAL A 22 -24.71 -33.49 46.46
C VAL A 22 -23.26 -33.58 45.97
N ALA A 23 -22.59 -34.70 46.20
CA ALA A 23 -21.20 -34.92 45.75
C ALA A 23 -21.08 -34.87 44.22
N ASN A 24 -22.02 -35.48 43.50
CA ASN A 24 -22.08 -35.44 42.02
C ASN A 24 -22.37 -34.02 41.53
N GLY A 25 -23.30 -33.33 42.17
CA GLY A 25 -23.63 -31.94 41.83
C GLY A 25 -22.44 -31.01 42.01
N LYS A 26 -21.71 -31.16 43.13
CA LYS A 26 -20.47 -30.40 43.37
C LYS A 26 -19.43 -30.65 42.27
N THR A 27 -19.16 -31.92 41.96
CA THR A 27 -18.20 -32.31 40.91
C THR A 27 -18.59 -31.73 39.56
N SER A 28 -19.86 -31.75 39.21
CA SER A 28 -20.39 -31.23 37.98
C SER A 28 -20.26 -29.70 37.90
N LEU A 29 -20.52 -28.96 38.97
CA LEU A 29 -20.40 -27.50 39.01
C LEU A 29 -18.95 -27.06 38.99
N ASP A 30 -18.07 -27.76 39.70
CA ASP A 30 -16.61 -27.47 39.67
C ASP A 30 -16.03 -27.67 38.26
N ALA A 31 -16.44 -28.77 37.58
CA ALA A 31 -16.03 -29.03 36.21
C ALA A 31 -16.59 -27.99 35.23
N PHE A 32 -17.85 -27.56 35.40
CA PHE A 32 -18.49 -26.55 34.61
C PHE A 32 -17.71 -25.21 34.71
N VAL A 33 -17.49 -24.70 35.91
CA VAL A 33 -16.78 -23.44 36.14
C VAL A 33 -15.36 -23.48 35.55
N SER A 34 -14.66 -24.59 35.76
CA SER A 34 -13.31 -24.79 35.23
C SER A 34 -13.27 -24.87 33.71
N GLY A 35 -14.31 -25.39 33.06
CA GLY A 35 -14.39 -25.58 31.61
C GLY A 35 -14.94 -24.41 30.83
N MET A 36 -15.53 -23.39 31.48
CA MET A 36 -16.24 -22.33 30.82
C MET A 36 -15.39 -21.55 29.80
N ASP A 37 -14.16 -21.17 30.17
CA ASP A 37 -13.26 -20.41 29.29
C ASP A 37 -12.87 -21.23 28.07
N GLN A 38 -12.65 -22.53 28.24
CA GLN A 38 -12.30 -23.42 27.13
C GLN A 38 -13.49 -23.63 26.17
N ALA A 39 -14.71 -23.69 26.69
CA ALA A 39 -15.91 -23.92 25.89
C ALA A 39 -16.17 -22.80 24.83
N LEU A 40 -15.69 -21.60 25.09
CA LEU A 40 -15.86 -20.47 24.17
C LEU A 40 -14.54 -20.01 23.52
N SER A 41 -13.44 -20.71 23.72
CA SER A 41 -12.10 -20.31 23.24
C SER A 41 -11.96 -20.22 21.72
N THR A 42 -12.80 -20.96 20.98
CA THR A 42 -12.79 -21.03 19.51
C THR A 42 -13.71 -19.99 18.85
N TYR A 43 -14.44 -19.20 19.65
CA TYR A 43 -15.35 -18.19 19.14
C TYR A 43 -14.74 -16.79 19.19
N SER A 44 -15.06 -15.97 18.20
CA SER A 44 -14.86 -14.53 18.26
C SER A 44 -16.00 -13.90 19.08
N ILE A 45 -15.66 -13.34 20.24
CA ILE A 45 -16.63 -12.84 21.21
C ILE A 45 -16.72 -11.32 21.11
N THR A 46 -17.91 -10.80 20.75
CA THR A 46 -18.19 -9.36 20.78
C THR A 46 -18.45 -8.87 22.20
N ASP A 47 -18.42 -7.54 22.43
CA ASP A 47 -18.62 -6.93 23.76
C ASP A 47 -19.96 -7.33 24.40
N THR A 48 -21.01 -7.50 23.60
CA THR A 48 -22.33 -7.93 24.09
C THR A 48 -22.26 -9.34 24.66
N TYR A 49 -21.68 -10.26 23.93
CA TYR A 49 -21.53 -11.65 24.39
C TYR A 49 -20.55 -11.76 25.55
N LYS A 50 -19.49 -10.97 25.55
CA LYS A 50 -18.52 -10.92 26.64
C LYS A 50 -19.19 -10.56 27.96
N LYS A 51 -20.04 -9.53 27.97
CA LYS A 51 -20.79 -9.13 29.17
C LYS A 51 -21.72 -10.25 29.67
N ASN A 52 -22.43 -10.90 28.76
CA ASN A 52 -23.32 -12.04 29.13
C ASN A 52 -22.53 -13.20 29.71
N TYR A 53 -21.40 -13.53 29.09
CA TYR A 53 -20.51 -14.57 29.57
C TYR A 53 -19.93 -14.27 30.95
N GLU A 54 -19.44 -13.05 31.17
CA GLU A 54 -18.91 -12.61 32.48
C GLU A 54 -19.97 -12.67 33.58
N THR A 55 -21.22 -12.34 33.25
CA THR A 55 -22.36 -12.46 34.19
C THR A 55 -22.62 -13.92 34.52
N LEU A 56 -22.73 -14.78 33.52
CA LEU A 56 -22.93 -16.23 33.71
C LEU A 56 -21.80 -16.83 34.55
N LYS A 57 -20.55 -16.50 34.25
CA LYS A 57 -19.38 -16.99 34.98
C LYS A 57 -19.43 -16.59 36.46
N LYS A 58 -19.72 -15.32 36.73
CA LYS A 58 -19.86 -14.80 38.10
C LYS A 58 -21.00 -15.50 38.88
N ASP A 59 -22.13 -15.74 38.23
CA ASP A 59 -23.27 -16.40 38.85
C ASP A 59 -22.95 -17.91 39.14
N ALA A 60 -22.24 -18.56 38.25
CA ALA A 60 -21.78 -19.95 38.45
C ALA A 60 -20.73 -20.05 39.59
N GLU A 61 -19.75 -19.16 39.64
CA GLU A 61 -18.77 -19.06 40.72
C GLU A 61 -19.42 -18.75 42.07
N LYS A 62 -20.49 -17.93 42.07
CA LYS A 62 -21.26 -17.63 43.27
C LYS A 62 -22.03 -18.87 43.75
N ALA A 63 -22.71 -19.61 42.83
CA ALA A 63 -23.42 -20.85 43.17
C ALA A 63 -22.45 -21.90 43.71
N GLN A 64 -21.23 -21.98 43.19
CA GLN A 64 -20.18 -22.87 43.70
C GLN A 64 -19.82 -22.56 45.18
N LYS A 65 -19.67 -21.24 45.50
CA LYS A 65 -19.40 -20.80 46.87
C LYS A 65 -20.56 -21.04 47.84
N ASP A 66 -21.80 -20.85 47.34
CA ASP A 66 -23.02 -21.00 48.11
C ASP A 66 -23.44 -22.49 48.20
N CYS A 67 -22.70 -23.41 47.60
CA CYS A 67 -23.04 -24.85 47.50
C CYS A 67 -24.40 -25.13 46.83
N ASP A 68 -24.79 -24.31 45.87
CA ASP A 68 -26.04 -24.38 45.13
C ASP A 68 -25.85 -25.20 43.83
N TYR A 69 -25.59 -26.51 44.03
CA TYR A 69 -25.13 -27.39 42.95
C TYR A 69 -26.26 -27.76 41.95
N GLU A 70 -27.51 -27.54 42.31
CA GLU A 70 -28.66 -27.85 41.46
C GLU A 70 -28.72 -26.97 40.24
N LYS A 71 -28.11 -25.77 40.29
CA LYS A 71 -28.10 -24.79 39.20
C LYS A 71 -27.20 -25.16 38.02
N VAL A 72 -26.32 -26.15 38.15
CA VAL A 72 -25.36 -26.50 37.08
C VAL A 72 -26.04 -26.76 35.73
N SER A 73 -27.18 -27.44 35.74
CA SER A 73 -27.97 -27.76 34.54
C SER A 73 -28.46 -26.48 33.82
N ASP A 74 -28.87 -25.48 34.59
CA ASP A 74 -29.35 -24.22 34.03
C ASP A 74 -28.19 -23.34 33.51
N PHE A 75 -27.05 -23.35 34.20
CA PHE A 75 -25.84 -22.70 33.70
C PHE A 75 -25.34 -23.35 32.41
N GLN A 76 -25.38 -24.69 32.32
CA GLN A 76 -25.01 -25.40 31.10
C GLN A 76 -25.90 -24.98 29.92
N LYS A 77 -27.23 -24.94 30.10
CA LYS A 77 -28.17 -24.48 29.06
C LYS A 77 -27.88 -23.04 28.61
N GLN A 78 -27.53 -22.14 29.55
CA GLN A 78 -27.20 -20.77 29.22
C GLN A 78 -25.88 -20.67 28.42
N LEU A 79 -24.86 -21.48 28.80
CA LEU A 79 -23.60 -21.54 28.08
C LEU A 79 -23.79 -22.11 26.67
N ASP A 80 -24.60 -23.18 26.54
CA ASP A 80 -24.90 -23.80 25.24
C ASP A 80 -25.70 -22.87 24.33
N ALA A 81 -26.63 -22.11 24.88
CA ALA A 81 -27.36 -21.06 24.15
C ALA A 81 -26.41 -19.92 23.68
N LEU A 82 -25.49 -19.51 24.55
CA LEU A 82 -24.48 -18.51 24.23
C LEU A 82 -23.57 -19.00 23.10
N ALA A 83 -23.06 -20.22 23.20
CA ALA A 83 -22.23 -20.86 22.17
C ALA A 83 -22.96 -20.98 20.82
N THR A 84 -24.25 -21.39 20.87
CA THR A 84 -25.08 -21.48 19.65
C THR A 84 -25.25 -20.15 18.96
N ASN A 85 -25.53 -19.09 19.70
CA ASN A 85 -25.68 -17.74 19.15
C ASN A 85 -24.34 -17.21 18.61
N LEU A 86 -23.24 -17.41 19.35
CA LEU A 86 -21.89 -17.04 18.90
C LEU A 86 -21.52 -17.77 17.60
N LYS A 87 -21.82 -19.06 17.50
CA LYS A 87 -21.60 -19.84 16.27
C LYS A 87 -22.33 -19.21 15.09
N ALA A 88 -23.61 -18.89 15.24
CA ALA A 88 -24.41 -18.30 14.18
C ALA A 88 -23.87 -16.93 13.75
N ASP A 89 -23.52 -16.06 14.69
CA ASP A 89 -23.00 -14.72 14.41
C ASP A 89 -21.59 -14.77 13.82
N ASN A 90 -20.72 -15.65 14.30
CA ASN A 90 -19.39 -15.84 13.74
C ASN A 90 -19.45 -16.40 12.31
N MET A 91 -20.33 -17.34 12.02
CA MET A 91 -20.55 -17.83 10.65
C MET A 91 -21.04 -16.74 9.71
N LYS A 92 -21.95 -15.89 10.19
CA LYS A 92 -22.44 -14.73 9.43
C LYS A 92 -21.30 -13.74 9.17
N GLU A 93 -20.47 -13.44 10.16
CA GLU A 93 -19.32 -12.56 10.01
C GLU A 93 -18.29 -13.11 9.02
N ILE A 94 -17.99 -14.42 9.11
CA ILE A 94 -17.14 -15.11 8.13
C ILE A 94 -17.68 -14.94 6.71
N GLN A 95 -18.99 -15.12 6.52
CA GLN A 95 -19.61 -14.95 5.20
C GLN A 95 -19.53 -13.50 4.72
N ASN A 96 -19.78 -12.52 5.60
CA ASN A 96 -19.67 -11.11 5.26
C ASN A 96 -18.23 -10.74 4.83
N LEU A 97 -17.23 -11.18 5.60
CA LEU A 97 -15.82 -10.94 5.27
C LEU A 97 -15.38 -11.62 3.96
N LYS A 98 -15.86 -12.85 3.69
CA LYS A 98 -15.63 -13.52 2.40
C LYS A 98 -16.26 -12.74 1.25
N ASN A 99 -17.46 -12.23 1.41
CA ASN A 99 -18.14 -11.41 0.40
C ASN A 99 -17.40 -10.10 0.15
N ASP A 100 -16.95 -9.41 1.21
CA ASP A 100 -16.17 -8.16 1.10
C ASP A 100 -14.86 -8.40 0.32
N ILE A 101 -14.14 -9.47 0.62
CA ILE A 101 -12.91 -9.84 -0.08
C ILE A 101 -13.21 -10.14 -1.56
N SER A 102 -14.24 -10.95 -1.83
CA SER A 102 -14.62 -11.34 -3.19
C SER A 102 -15.14 -10.18 -4.02
N SER A 103 -15.72 -9.16 -3.40
CA SER A 103 -16.20 -7.93 -4.07
C SER A 103 -15.07 -6.97 -4.42
N THR A 104 -13.88 -7.18 -3.87
CA THR A 104 -12.71 -6.37 -4.21
C THR A 104 -12.17 -6.79 -5.56
N ASP A 105 -12.34 -5.93 -6.55
CA ASP A 105 -11.83 -6.16 -7.91
C ASP A 105 -10.31 -5.99 -7.91
N LEU A 106 -9.60 -7.08 -8.19
CA LEU A 106 -8.16 -7.09 -8.42
C LEU A 106 -7.92 -7.37 -9.91
N ASP A 107 -7.22 -6.48 -10.57
CA ASP A 107 -6.80 -6.71 -11.94
C ASP A 107 -5.78 -7.86 -11.98
N LYS A 108 -6.21 -9.00 -12.53
CA LYS A 108 -5.44 -10.24 -12.51
C LYS A 108 -4.14 -10.16 -13.30
N ASP A 109 -4.06 -9.27 -14.28
CA ASP A 109 -2.87 -9.09 -15.09
C ASP A 109 -1.73 -8.43 -14.31
N TYR A 110 -2.07 -7.75 -13.21
CA TYR A 110 -1.13 -7.08 -12.32
C TYR A 110 -0.89 -7.81 -10.99
N VAL A 111 -1.64 -8.89 -10.69
CA VAL A 111 -1.39 -9.68 -9.48
C VAL A 111 -0.14 -10.53 -9.67
N SER A 112 0.88 -10.33 -8.84
CA SER A 112 2.10 -11.12 -8.90
C SER A 112 1.85 -12.59 -8.52
N SER A 113 2.66 -13.50 -9.04
CA SER A 113 2.60 -14.93 -8.67
C SER A 113 2.77 -15.15 -7.16
N ASP A 114 3.54 -14.32 -6.49
CA ASP A 114 3.77 -14.44 -5.05
C ASP A 114 2.58 -13.92 -4.25
N ASP A 115 1.92 -12.86 -4.71
CA ASP A 115 0.67 -12.38 -4.10
C ASP A 115 -0.45 -13.40 -4.28
N GLN A 116 -0.57 -14.01 -5.47
CA GLN A 116 -1.53 -15.10 -5.69
C GLN A 116 -1.32 -16.25 -4.72
N LYS A 117 -0.06 -16.68 -4.48
CA LYS A 117 0.25 -17.72 -3.49
C LYS A 117 -0.17 -17.34 -2.07
N LYS A 118 0.03 -16.06 -1.69
CA LYS A 118 -0.43 -15.55 -0.39
C LYS A 118 -1.95 -15.61 -0.26
N LEU A 119 -2.67 -15.14 -1.28
CA LEU A 119 -4.15 -15.17 -1.31
C LEU A 119 -4.68 -16.61 -1.20
N ASP A 120 -4.08 -17.54 -1.93
CA ASP A 120 -4.42 -18.97 -1.86
C ASP A 120 -4.14 -19.58 -0.47
N ALA A 121 -3.05 -19.15 0.18
CA ALA A 121 -2.71 -19.58 1.53
C ALA A 121 -3.73 -19.08 2.57
N TYR A 122 -4.21 -17.84 2.45
CA TYR A 122 -5.29 -17.31 3.28
C TYR A 122 -6.58 -18.12 3.11
N SER A 123 -6.99 -18.36 1.85
CA SER A 123 -8.18 -19.15 1.54
C SER A 123 -8.14 -20.54 2.22
N LYS A 124 -7.03 -21.26 2.04
CA LYS A 124 -6.84 -22.59 2.64
C LYS A 124 -6.91 -22.57 4.16
N LYS A 125 -6.30 -21.57 4.82
CA LYS A 125 -6.34 -21.44 6.29
C LYS A 125 -7.75 -21.14 6.78
N VAL A 126 -8.50 -20.26 6.12
CA VAL A 126 -9.88 -19.93 6.47
C VAL A 126 -10.76 -21.18 6.37
N ASP A 127 -10.62 -21.97 5.31
CA ASP A 127 -11.40 -23.18 5.12
C ASP A 127 -11.04 -24.26 6.18
N GLN A 128 -9.75 -24.35 6.54
CA GLN A 128 -9.29 -25.22 7.62
C GLN A 128 -9.91 -24.83 8.95
N TYR A 129 -9.76 -23.58 9.40
CA TYR A 129 -10.28 -23.09 10.68
C TYR A 129 -11.82 -23.18 10.74
N THR A 130 -12.51 -22.91 9.63
CA THR A 130 -13.97 -23.05 9.56
C THR A 130 -14.40 -24.50 9.72
N LYS A 131 -13.66 -25.44 9.14
CA LYS A 131 -13.90 -26.89 9.28
C LYS A 131 -13.62 -27.39 10.71
N GLU A 132 -12.60 -26.84 11.35
CA GLU A 132 -12.22 -27.14 12.74
C GLU A 132 -13.11 -26.43 13.76
N GLU A 133 -14.09 -25.64 13.32
CA GLU A 133 -14.95 -24.79 14.14
C GLU A 133 -14.18 -23.77 15.00
N ASP A 134 -12.96 -23.41 14.60
CA ASP A 134 -12.18 -22.32 15.19
C ASP A 134 -12.53 -20.99 14.50
N TYR A 135 -13.69 -20.46 14.86
CA TYR A 135 -14.24 -19.25 14.24
C TYR A 135 -13.41 -18.01 14.54
N ALA A 136 -12.78 -17.96 15.72
CA ALA A 136 -11.91 -16.85 16.09
C ALA A 136 -10.70 -16.75 15.12
N GLN A 137 -10.04 -17.87 14.86
CA GLN A 137 -8.92 -17.90 13.92
C GLN A 137 -9.36 -17.68 12.47
N ALA A 138 -10.54 -18.19 12.09
CA ALA A 138 -11.10 -17.95 10.76
C ALA A 138 -11.35 -16.45 10.53
N ILE A 139 -11.98 -15.75 11.47
CA ILE A 139 -12.27 -14.30 11.40
C ILE A 139 -10.98 -13.49 11.41
N ASN A 140 -10.01 -13.81 12.28
CA ASN A 140 -8.72 -13.13 12.32
C ASN A 140 -7.94 -13.30 11.00
N THR A 141 -8.00 -14.49 10.41
CA THR A 141 -7.37 -14.80 9.12
C THR A 141 -8.05 -14.03 7.99
N LEU A 142 -9.38 -13.94 7.97
CA LEU A 142 -10.15 -13.16 7.00
C LEU A 142 -9.85 -11.66 7.10
N ASN A 143 -9.73 -11.11 8.30
CA ASN A 143 -9.35 -9.72 8.50
C ASN A 143 -7.94 -9.43 7.99
N SER A 144 -7.00 -10.36 8.15
CA SER A 144 -5.65 -10.28 7.62
C SER A 144 -5.65 -10.37 6.08
N TRP A 145 -6.44 -11.29 5.53
CA TRP A 145 -6.64 -11.43 4.09
C TRP A 145 -7.23 -10.16 3.46
N LYS A 146 -8.26 -9.57 4.06
CA LYS A 146 -8.85 -8.31 3.61
C LYS A 146 -7.83 -7.17 3.55
N LYS A 147 -6.93 -7.08 4.53
CA LYS A 147 -5.83 -6.09 4.53
C LYS A 147 -4.82 -6.36 3.41
N GLU A 148 -4.45 -7.62 3.19
CA GLU A 148 -3.53 -7.99 2.11
C GLU A 148 -4.12 -7.67 0.74
N VAL A 149 -5.39 -8.00 0.49
CA VAL A 149 -6.11 -7.66 -0.74
C VAL A 149 -6.13 -6.14 -0.98
N ALA A 150 -6.39 -5.35 0.05
CA ALA A 150 -6.36 -3.89 -0.06
C ALA A 150 -4.96 -3.35 -0.37
N SER A 151 -3.91 -3.96 0.19
CA SER A 151 -2.51 -3.61 -0.09
C SER A 151 -2.14 -3.93 -1.54
N ILE A 152 -2.49 -5.11 -2.02
CA ILE A 152 -2.26 -5.53 -3.41
C ILE A 152 -2.98 -4.59 -4.37
N LYS A 153 -4.26 -4.26 -4.10
CA LYS A 153 -5.02 -3.32 -4.92
C LYS A 153 -4.33 -1.96 -5.05
N LYS A 154 -3.87 -1.42 -3.93
CA LYS A 154 -3.13 -0.15 -3.92
C LYS A 154 -1.84 -0.23 -4.74
N SER A 155 -1.10 -1.34 -4.64
CA SER A 155 0.12 -1.56 -5.44
C SER A 155 -0.19 -1.62 -6.93
N ILE A 156 -1.26 -2.31 -7.33
CA ILE A 156 -1.73 -2.38 -8.72
C ILE A 156 -2.11 -0.99 -9.25
N GLU A 157 -2.85 -0.20 -8.47
CA GLU A 157 -3.24 1.17 -8.85
C GLU A 157 -2.00 2.05 -9.06
N GLN A 158 -1.00 1.91 -8.21
CA GLN A 158 0.27 2.65 -8.35
C GLN A 158 1.03 2.22 -9.62
N GLN A 159 1.16 0.92 -9.87
CA GLN A 159 1.83 0.39 -11.07
C GLN A 159 1.14 0.89 -12.35
N LYS A 160 -0.20 0.86 -12.39
CA LYS A 160 -0.97 1.37 -13.53
C LYS A 160 -0.77 2.87 -13.76
N ALA A 161 -0.72 3.65 -12.69
CA ALA A 161 -0.45 5.09 -12.78
C ALA A 161 0.96 5.38 -13.30
N GLU A 162 1.96 4.62 -12.86
CA GLU A 162 3.34 4.73 -13.33
C GLU A 162 3.46 4.33 -14.82
N GLU A 163 2.79 3.25 -15.23
CA GLU A 163 2.78 2.79 -16.62
C GLU A 163 2.08 3.82 -17.54
N GLN A 164 0.96 4.38 -17.10
CA GLN A 164 0.27 5.43 -17.84
C GLN A 164 1.13 6.69 -17.98
N ALA A 165 1.76 7.14 -16.91
CA ALA A 165 2.65 8.30 -16.94
C ALA A 165 3.85 8.07 -17.87
N ARG A 166 4.39 6.84 -17.90
CA ARG A 166 5.45 6.45 -18.82
C ARG A 166 4.98 6.49 -20.28
N ALA A 167 3.82 5.91 -20.58
CA ALA A 167 3.25 5.91 -21.93
C ALA A 167 2.95 7.34 -22.43
N GLU A 168 2.45 8.21 -21.57
CA GLU A 168 2.22 9.63 -21.88
C GLU A 168 3.55 10.37 -22.17
N SER A 169 4.59 10.09 -21.37
CA SER A 169 5.93 10.65 -21.57
C SER A 169 6.55 10.19 -22.89
N GLU A 170 6.45 8.91 -23.23
CA GLU A 170 6.94 8.36 -24.50
C GLU A 170 6.18 8.96 -25.69
N ALA A 171 4.86 9.09 -25.59
CA ALA A 171 4.04 9.72 -26.62
C ALA A 171 4.38 11.19 -26.83
N ALA A 172 4.64 11.92 -25.74
CA ALA A 172 5.08 13.32 -25.80
C ALA A 172 6.47 13.47 -26.44
N ALA A 173 7.41 12.60 -26.07
CA ALA A 173 8.75 12.55 -26.65
C ALA A 173 8.71 12.26 -28.18
N LYS A 174 7.85 11.33 -28.60
CA LYS A 174 7.66 11.01 -30.01
C LYS A 174 7.10 12.20 -30.80
N ARG A 175 6.07 12.87 -30.25
CA ARG A 175 5.51 14.09 -30.88
C ARG A 175 6.53 15.21 -31.00
N ALA A 176 7.36 15.40 -29.96
CA ALA A 176 8.43 16.39 -29.98
C ALA A 176 9.51 16.05 -31.04
N ALA A 177 9.86 14.78 -31.19
CA ALA A 177 10.80 14.33 -32.22
C ALA A 177 10.25 14.52 -33.64
N GLU A 178 8.97 14.21 -33.87
CA GLU A 178 8.29 14.42 -35.16
C GLU A 178 8.21 15.91 -35.51
N SER A 179 7.91 16.80 -34.52
CA SER A 179 7.90 18.25 -34.70
C SER A 179 9.27 18.78 -35.12
N ARG A 180 10.34 18.34 -34.41
CA ARG A 180 11.73 18.74 -34.74
C ARG A 180 12.14 18.26 -36.14
N ALA A 181 11.75 17.05 -36.53
CA ALA A 181 12.02 16.53 -37.86
C ALA A 181 11.28 17.32 -38.95
N ALA A 182 10.05 17.77 -38.68
CA ALA A 182 9.30 18.62 -39.58
C ALA A 182 9.93 20.03 -39.71
N GLU A 183 10.37 20.63 -38.60
CA GLU A 183 11.08 21.92 -38.60
C GLU A 183 12.41 21.82 -39.36
N SER A 184 13.18 20.76 -39.16
CA SER A 184 14.44 20.53 -39.90
C SER A 184 14.20 20.46 -41.42
N ARG A 185 13.19 19.69 -41.85
CA ARG A 185 12.81 19.60 -43.28
C ARG A 185 12.36 20.93 -43.84
N ALA A 186 11.58 21.71 -43.06
CA ALA A 186 11.16 23.04 -43.46
C ALA A 186 12.35 24.05 -43.58
N ALA A 187 13.33 23.95 -42.68
CA ALA A 187 14.55 24.73 -42.71
C ALA A 187 15.42 24.37 -43.92
N GLU A 188 15.58 23.09 -44.23
CA GLU A 188 16.30 22.63 -45.43
C GLU A 188 15.62 23.09 -46.73
N SER A 189 14.28 23.04 -46.79
CA SER A 189 13.52 23.54 -47.93
C SER A 189 13.71 25.04 -48.13
N ARG A 190 13.66 25.84 -47.04
CA ARG A 190 13.94 27.29 -47.12
C ARG A 190 15.38 27.61 -47.50
N ALA A 191 16.34 26.83 -47.04
CA ALA A 191 17.75 26.98 -47.42
C ALA A 191 17.98 26.64 -48.89
N ALA A 192 17.28 25.62 -49.42
CA ALA A 192 17.32 25.27 -50.83
C ALA A 192 16.68 26.36 -51.72
N GLU A 193 15.53 26.93 -51.31
CA GLU A 193 14.93 28.09 -52.00
C GLU A 193 15.78 29.34 -51.96
N SER A 194 16.48 29.65 -50.85
CA SER A 194 17.43 30.75 -50.71
C SER A 194 18.59 30.58 -51.67
N LYS A 195 19.18 29.38 -51.75
CA LYS A 195 20.28 29.08 -52.70
C LYS A 195 19.83 29.20 -54.15
N ALA A 196 18.61 28.77 -54.49
CA ALA A 196 18.04 28.90 -55.82
C ALA A 196 17.76 30.37 -56.18
N ALA A 197 17.40 31.21 -55.20
CA ALA A 197 17.24 32.66 -55.41
C ALA A 197 18.57 33.42 -55.58
N GLU A 198 19.61 33.03 -54.85
CA GLU A 198 20.98 33.58 -55.02
C GLU A 198 21.57 33.22 -56.36
N THR A 199 21.37 32.01 -56.84
CA THR A 199 21.87 31.59 -58.20
C THR A 199 21.20 32.37 -59.32
N LYS A 200 19.95 32.83 -59.14
CA LYS A 200 19.29 33.74 -60.11
C LYS A 200 19.72 35.20 -60.00
N LYS A 201 20.29 35.62 -58.87
CA LYS A 201 20.70 37.03 -58.64
C LYS A 201 22.15 37.29 -59.02
N ASN A 202 23.00 36.24 -59.18
CA ASN A 202 24.41 36.38 -59.51
C ASN A 202 24.72 36.45 -61.02
N GLN A 203 23.64 36.64 -61.85
CA GLN A 203 23.83 36.92 -63.28
C GLN A 203 23.68 38.41 -63.66
N THR A 204 23.58 39.31 -62.63
CA THR A 204 23.58 40.73 -62.96
C THR A 204 24.31 41.49 -61.83
N SER A 205 25.47 42.07 -62.21
CA SER A 205 26.18 43.17 -61.51
C SER A 205 27.28 42.78 -60.53
N GLU A 206 28.50 42.68 -61.02
CA GLU A 206 29.69 43.13 -60.31
C GLU A 206 29.55 44.63 -59.94
N THR A 207 29.80 45.04 -58.69
CA THR A 207 30.72 46.10 -58.31
C THR A 207 30.46 46.60 -56.91
N LYS A 208 31.52 46.51 -56.10
CA LYS A 208 32.00 47.47 -55.04
C LYS A 208 31.34 47.48 -53.64
N ASN A 209 32.18 47.03 -52.72
CA ASN A 209 32.78 47.78 -51.56
C ASN A 209 32.02 47.93 -50.25
N ASN A 210 32.52 47.19 -49.29
CA ASN A 210 33.19 47.65 -48.03
C ASN A 210 32.37 48.32 -46.92
N SER A 211 32.70 47.85 -45.76
CA SER A 211 32.65 48.46 -44.40
C SER A 211 31.47 48.14 -43.48
N ASN A 212 31.80 47.31 -42.55
CA ASN A 212 31.85 47.52 -41.08
C ASN A 212 30.60 47.99 -40.36
N SER A 213 30.22 47.19 -39.41
CA SER A 213 30.03 47.54 -38.01
C SER A 213 28.90 46.74 -37.34
N ASN A 214 29.31 45.87 -36.47
CA ASN A 214 28.83 45.61 -35.12
C ASN A 214 27.41 46.08 -34.77
N ASN A 215 26.49 45.15 -34.43
CA ASN A 215 25.99 45.14 -33.07
C ASN A 215 25.25 43.85 -32.71
N ASN A 216 25.58 43.40 -31.53
CA ASN A 216 24.96 42.37 -30.74
C ASN A 216 23.43 42.36 -30.77
N ASN A 217 22.83 41.19 -30.93
CA ASN A 217 21.88 40.73 -29.91
C ASN A 217 21.88 39.23 -29.82
N SER A 218 22.34 38.77 -28.68
CA SER A 218 22.38 37.37 -28.27
C SER A 218 20.98 36.80 -28.08
N SER A 219 20.65 35.78 -28.84
CA SER A 219 19.82 34.70 -28.37
C SER A 219 20.61 33.46 -28.58
N SER A 220 21.48 33.17 -27.62
CA SER A 220 22.27 31.97 -27.57
C SER A 220 21.44 30.84 -27.06
N ASN A 221 20.92 30.02 -27.94
CA ASN A 221 20.60 28.64 -27.61
C ASN A 221 21.72 27.75 -28.17
N GLY A 222 22.81 27.69 -27.43
CA GLY A 222 24.00 26.95 -27.79
C GLY A 222 24.61 26.33 -26.55
N SER A 223 24.14 25.15 -26.19
CA SER A 223 24.66 24.34 -25.10
C SER A 223 26.05 23.82 -25.41
N SER A 224 27.10 24.58 -25.07
CA SER A 224 28.47 24.05 -25.00
C SER A 224 28.85 23.45 -23.65
N SER A 225 27.96 23.55 -22.63
CA SER A 225 28.23 23.09 -21.27
C SER A 225 27.64 21.71 -20.91
N GLY A 226 26.79 21.16 -21.78
CA GLY A 226 26.12 19.88 -21.50
C GLY A 226 25.03 19.94 -20.43
N TYR A 227 24.65 21.14 -19.95
CA TYR A 227 23.59 21.38 -18.99
C TYR A 227 22.34 21.97 -19.67
N VAL A 228 21.14 21.62 -19.14
CA VAL A 228 19.88 22.27 -19.56
C VAL A 228 19.81 23.70 -19.01
N LEU A 229 20.13 23.85 -17.72
CA LEU A 229 20.17 25.15 -17.03
C LEU A 229 21.53 25.34 -16.35
N PRO A 230 22.55 25.84 -17.09
CA PRO A 230 23.92 25.88 -16.59
C PRO A 230 24.08 26.74 -15.34
N ASN A 231 23.27 27.80 -15.19
CA ASN A 231 23.40 28.76 -14.08
C ASN A 231 22.56 28.36 -12.84
N SER A 232 21.89 27.21 -12.85
CA SER A 232 20.96 26.83 -11.77
C SER A 232 21.60 26.62 -10.39
N SER A 233 22.92 26.50 -10.30
CA SER A 233 23.66 26.41 -9.02
C SER A 233 24.36 27.72 -8.63
N SER A 234 24.28 28.79 -9.46
CA SER A 234 25.03 30.03 -9.24
C SER A 234 24.20 31.31 -9.31
N SER A 235 22.97 31.26 -9.80
CA SER A 235 22.04 32.40 -9.85
C SER A 235 20.58 31.89 -9.76
N TYR A 236 19.69 32.80 -9.30
CA TYR A 236 18.25 32.53 -9.34
C TYR A 236 17.74 32.49 -10.77
N LEU A 237 17.01 31.44 -11.11
CA LEU A 237 16.29 31.34 -12.36
C LEU A 237 15.01 32.15 -12.31
N SER A 238 14.56 32.60 -13.46
CA SER A 238 13.29 33.30 -13.64
C SER A 238 12.28 32.39 -14.36
N ALA A 239 11.01 32.78 -14.31
CA ALA A 239 9.96 32.11 -15.10
C ALA A 239 10.29 32.07 -16.60
N SER A 240 11.03 33.05 -17.14
CA SER A 240 11.44 33.05 -18.54
C SER A 240 12.46 31.99 -18.90
N ASP A 241 13.25 31.52 -17.93
CA ASP A 241 14.25 30.48 -18.14
C ASP A 241 13.65 29.10 -18.23
N VAL A 242 12.51 28.88 -17.59
CA VAL A 242 11.86 27.55 -17.46
C VAL A 242 10.60 27.36 -18.28
N LYS A 243 9.82 28.43 -18.56
CA LYS A 243 8.49 28.36 -19.21
C LYS A 243 8.46 27.72 -20.59
N ASN A 244 9.56 27.71 -21.31
CA ASN A 244 9.68 27.18 -22.66
C ASN A 244 10.32 25.77 -22.68
N LEU A 245 10.68 25.24 -21.52
CA LEU A 245 11.22 23.88 -21.39
C LEU A 245 10.05 22.88 -21.39
N SER A 246 10.27 21.74 -22.03
CA SER A 246 9.33 20.60 -21.92
C SER A 246 9.41 19.99 -20.52
N SER A 247 8.35 19.25 -20.09
CA SER A 247 8.36 18.53 -18.80
C SER A 247 9.59 17.63 -18.66
N TYR A 248 10.02 16.97 -19.74
CA TYR A 248 11.25 16.18 -19.74
C TYR A 248 12.49 17.06 -19.46
N GLN A 249 12.59 18.20 -20.11
CA GLN A 249 13.71 19.12 -19.89
C GLN A 249 13.70 19.72 -18.48
N LEU A 250 12.52 20.01 -17.92
CA LEU A 250 12.36 20.46 -16.55
C LEU A 250 12.80 19.37 -15.56
N MET A 251 12.35 18.13 -15.76
CA MET A 251 12.77 16.99 -14.98
C MET A 251 14.29 16.79 -15.02
N ILE A 252 14.90 16.87 -16.22
CA ILE A 252 16.37 16.77 -16.36
C ILE A 252 17.05 17.95 -15.66
N ALA A 253 16.60 19.19 -15.87
CA ALA A 253 17.18 20.39 -15.26
C ALA A 253 17.16 20.34 -13.72
N ARG A 254 16.05 19.87 -13.15
CA ARG A 254 15.96 19.65 -11.70
C ARG A 254 16.95 18.59 -11.24
N ASN A 255 17.00 17.44 -11.91
CA ASN A 255 17.90 16.36 -11.55
C ASN A 255 19.37 16.67 -11.85
N GLU A 256 19.70 17.63 -12.74
CA GLU A 256 21.06 18.15 -12.92
C GLU A 256 21.61 18.78 -11.64
N ILE A 257 20.78 19.48 -10.88
CA ILE A 257 21.18 20.06 -9.59
C ILE A 257 21.60 18.94 -8.63
N TYR A 258 20.83 17.88 -8.52
CA TYR A 258 21.18 16.72 -7.71
C TYR A 258 22.43 15.98 -8.22
N ALA A 259 22.53 15.83 -9.54
CA ALA A 259 23.65 15.15 -10.19
C ALA A 259 25.00 15.86 -10.00
N ARG A 260 25.00 17.19 -9.94
CA ARG A 260 26.21 17.99 -9.63
C ARG A 260 26.78 17.70 -8.25
N HIS A 261 25.92 17.30 -7.29
CA HIS A 261 26.32 16.86 -5.95
C HIS A 261 26.59 15.34 -5.87
N GLY A 262 26.72 14.68 -7.03
CA GLY A 262 27.10 13.27 -7.08
C GLY A 262 26.00 12.25 -6.75
N ARG A 263 24.72 12.68 -6.70
CA ARG A 263 23.60 11.76 -6.45
C ARG A 263 23.45 10.77 -7.59
N LYS A 264 23.34 9.47 -7.29
CA LYS A 264 22.91 8.43 -8.21
C LYS A 264 21.39 8.40 -8.29
N PHE A 265 20.85 7.77 -9.33
CA PHE A 265 19.42 7.71 -9.58
C PHE A 265 18.96 6.25 -9.67
N ASN A 266 17.81 5.94 -9.04
CA ASN A 266 17.19 4.61 -9.11
C ASN A 266 16.54 4.38 -10.48
N ASP A 267 16.08 5.45 -11.12
CA ASP A 267 15.59 5.40 -12.49
C ASP A 267 16.75 5.12 -13.46
N SER A 268 16.64 4.04 -14.23
CA SER A 268 17.70 3.57 -15.11
C SER A 268 17.97 4.49 -16.30
N GLU A 269 16.94 5.15 -16.82
CA GLU A 269 17.06 6.08 -17.95
C GLU A 269 17.71 7.38 -17.51
N LEU A 270 17.28 7.90 -16.37
CA LEU A 270 17.87 9.07 -15.75
C LEU A 270 19.34 8.83 -15.36
N GLN A 271 19.63 7.66 -14.79
CA GLN A 271 21.00 7.27 -14.49
C GLN A 271 21.87 7.14 -15.75
N ALA A 272 21.33 6.53 -16.82
CA ALA A 272 22.01 6.40 -18.11
C ALA A 272 22.26 7.79 -18.76
N TYR A 273 21.26 8.68 -18.69
CA TYR A 273 21.41 10.07 -19.16
C TYR A 273 22.57 10.77 -18.46
N PHE A 274 22.63 10.73 -17.12
CA PHE A 274 23.72 11.39 -16.40
C PHE A 274 25.05 10.68 -16.60
N ASN A 275 25.11 9.36 -16.70
CA ASN A 275 26.33 8.62 -17.01
C ASN A 275 26.94 9.02 -18.37
N SER A 276 26.12 9.50 -19.31
CA SER A 276 26.59 10.03 -20.61
C SER A 276 27.25 11.43 -20.51
N LYS A 277 27.14 12.10 -19.36
CA LYS A 277 27.68 13.45 -19.17
C LYS A 277 29.10 13.40 -18.63
N SER A 278 30.03 14.05 -19.28
CA SER A 278 31.45 14.08 -18.88
C SER A 278 31.72 14.70 -17.52
N TRP A 279 30.79 15.56 -17.03
CA TRP A 279 30.90 16.23 -15.74
C TRP A 279 30.30 15.45 -14.59
N TYR A 280 29.45 14.45 -14.87
CA TYR A 280 28.76 13.71 -13.83
C TYR A 280 29.65 12.65 -13.17
N LYS A 281 29.62 12.61 -11.84
CA LYS A 281 30.28 11.58 -11.04
C LYS A 281 29.30 11.10 -9.96
N GLY A 282 28.59 9.99 -10.22
CA GLY A 282 27.68 9.39 -9.24
C GLY A 282 28.43 8.72 -8.11
N THR A 283 28.51 9.36 -6.96
CA THR A 283 29.25 8.88 -5.78
C THR A 283 28.35 8.60 -4.58
N VAL A 284 27.15 9.18 -4.51
CA VAL A 284 26.22 9.09 -3.39
C VAL A 284 24.99 8.31 -3.82
N ASN A 285 24.62 7.23 -3.08
CA ASN A 285 23.40 6.50 -3.38
C ASN A 285 22.17 7.34 -3.03
N PRO A 286 21.02 7.11 -3.67
CA PRO A 286 19.80 7.90 -3.46
C PRO A 286 19.35 7.94 -2.01
N GLU A 287 19.50 6.84 -1.27
CA GLU A 287 19.14 6.69 0.14
C GLU A 287 20.06 7.44 1.11
N ASP A 288 21.32 7.67 0.69
CA ASP A 288 22.34 8.36 1.49
C ASP A 288 22.40 9.86 1.18
N PHE A 289 21.66 10.32 0.17
CA PHE A 289 21.76 11.69 -0.30
C PHE A 289 20.99 12.67 0.58
N SER A 290 21.67 13.67 1.12
CA SER A 290 21.07 14.76 1.89
C SER A 290 20.91 16.03 1.08
N THR A 291 19.74 16.64 1.10
CA THR A 291 19.47 17.94 0.46
C THR A 291 20.13 19.11 1.17
N SER A 292 20.74 18.89 2.34
CA SER A 292 21.49 19.92 3.05
C SER A 292 22.78 20.38 2.33
N VAL A 293 23.16 19.69 1.26
CA VAL A 293 24.30 20.09 0.41
C VAL A 293 23.95 21.23 -0.56
N PHE A 294 22.66 21.51 -0.75
CA PHE A 294 22.22 22.54 -1.66
C PHE A 294 22.44 23.95 -1.10
N ASN A 295 22.87 24.86 -1.97
CA ASN A 295 22.91 26.28 -1.66
C ASN A 295 21.53 26.95 -1.90
N ASP A 296 21.39 28.20 -1.51
CA ASP A 296 20.13 28.96 -1.61
C ASP A 296 19.61 29.09 -3.05
N TYR A 297 20.51 29.21 -4.04
CA TYR A 297 20.11 29.25 -5.46
C TYR A 297 19.50 27.92 -5.88
N GLU A 298 20.13 26.82 -5.53
CA GLU A 298 19.70 25.47 -5.89
C GLU A 298 18.34 25.11 -5.27
N ILE A 299 18.12 25.47 -4.00
CA ILE A 299 16.85 25.23 -3.31
C ILE A 299 15.71 25.96 -4.04
N GLN A 300 15.85 27.28 -4.27
CA GLN A 300 14.79 28.05 -4.91
C GLN A 300 14.60 27.68 -6.39
N ASN A 301 15.68 27.34 -7.09
CA ASN A 301 15.58 26.90 -8.48
C ASN A 301 14.93 25.53 -8.62
N ILE A 302 15.13 24.61 -7.69
CA ILE A 302 14.40 23.33 -7.62
C ILE A 302 12.89 23.59 -7.47
N GLU A 303 12.50 24.47 -6.53
CA GLU A 303 11.10 24.82 -6.30
C GLU A 303 10.47 25.48 -7.54
N LEU A 304 11.19 26.41 -8.17
CA LEU A 304 10.73 27.05 -9.41
C LEU A 304 10.54 26.02 -10.53
N ILE A 305 11.53 25.16 -10.79
CA ILE A 305 11.44 24.14 -11.85
C ILE A 305 10.27 23.21 -11.59
N GLN A 306 10.08 22.72 -10.35
CA GLN A 306 8.97 21.87 -9.97
C GLN A 306 7.59 22.53 -10.20
N SER A 307 7.48 23.83 -10.05
CA SER A 307 6.22 24.55 -10.31
C SER A 307 5.83 24.58 -11.79
N TYR A 308 6.76 24.22 -12.69
CA TYR A 308 6.56 24.18 -14.16
C TYR A 308 6.60 22.74 -14.71
N GLU A 309 7.00 21.70 -13.92
CA GLU A 309 6.94 20.29 -14.30
C GLU A 309 5.50 19.79 -14.42
#